data_b365f9a3b12fe28fef92d6b4435356b0
#
_entry.id   b365f9a3b12fe28fef92d6b4435356b0
#
_cell.length_a   1.000
_cell.length_b   1.000
_cell.length_c   1.000
_cell.angle_alpha   90.00
_cell.angle_beta   90.00
_cell.angle_gamma   90.00
#
_symmetry.space_group_name_H-M   'P 1'
#
loop_
_entity.id
_entity.type
_entity.pdbx_description
1 polymer ?
#
loop_
_entity_poly.entity_id
_entity_poly.type
_entity_poly.pdbx_seq_one_letter_code
_entity_poly.pdbx_strand_id
1 'polypeptide(L)'
;EEDVIDEKMENSLELDYPADKLHIVWVTDGSNDGTNERLKTRWQGKATIHFQPLRQGKTAAMTRGMTLVDTPLVVFTDANTMVNREAIQEIVLAFQDPKVGCVAGEKRIAVQTKDGAAAGGEGIYWKYESTLKALDARLYSAVGAAGELFAVRRELFEAMEPDTLLDDFILSLRITMKGYTIAYCTNAYAIESGSADMREEEKRKVRIAAGGLQSIWRLRPLLNPFRYGTLSFQYTSHRVLRWSITPFLLFALFPLNIAILLLGGSAIFYGVLL
;
A
#
# COMPACT_ATOMS: atom_id res chain seq x y z
N GLU A 1 3.27 9.59 16.29
CA GLU A 1 2.30 8.48 16.40
C GLU A 1 1.73 8.31 17.83
N GLU A 2 2.02 9.25 18.74
CA GLU A 2 1.65 9.18 20.16
C GLU A 2 0.16 8.94 20.39
N ASP A 3 -0.70 9.56 19.57
CA ASP A 3 -2.15 9.52 19.78
C ASP A 3 -2.79 8.17 19.39
N VAL A 4 -2.14 7.39 18.53
CA VAL A 4 -2.71 6.14 17.96
C VAL A 4 -2.05 4.88 18.49
N ILE A 5 -0.92 5.00 19.19
CA ILE A 5 -0.09 3.85 19.54
C ILE A 5 -0.78 2.88 20.50
N ASP A 6 -1.54 3.40 21.47
CA ASP A 6 -2.24 2.58 22.44
C ASP A 6 -3.34 1.77 21.76
N GLU A 7 -4.15 2.41 20.91
CA GLU A 7 -5.21 1.76 20.14
C GLU A 7 -4.63 0.68 19.21
N LYS A 8 -3.52 1.00 18.53
CA LYS A 8 -2.86 0.03 17.66
C LYS A 8 -2.29 -1.16 18.39
N MET A 9 -1.72 -0.95 19.58
CA MET A 9 -1.20 -2.04 20.40
C MET A 9 -2.33 -2.94 20.91
N GLU A 10 -3.43 -2.37 21.39
CA GLU A 10 -4.62 -3.11 21.80
C GLU A 10 -5.17 -3.92 20.61
N ASN A 11 -5.36 -3.28 19.45
CA ASN A 11 -5.77 -3.95 18.22
C ASN A 11 -4.83 -5.12 17.83
N SER A 12 -3.51 -4.95 17.96
CA SER A 12 -2.53 -5.99 17.63
C SER A 12 -2.57 -7.18 18.60
N LEU A 13 -2.90 -6.94 19.86
CA LEU A 13 -3.04 -7.99 20.89
C LEU A 13 -4.38 -8.73 20.80
N GLU A 14 -5.39 -8.14 20.18
CA GLU A 14 -6.71 -8.72 19.96
C GLU A 14 -6.81 -9.57 18.69
N LEU A 15 -5.73 -9.68 17.90
CA LEU A 15 -5.71 -10.49 16.70
C LEU A 15 -5.95 -11.97 17.04
N ASP A 16 -6.87 -12.59 16.31
CA ASP A 16 -7.24 -14.00 16.49
C ASP A 16 -6.20 -14.91 15.82
N TYR A 17 -5.08 -15.09 16.51
CA TYR A 17 -4.00 -15.98 16.09
C TYR A 17 -3.29 -16.54 17.32
N PRO A 18 -2.76 -17.79 17.29
CA PRO A 18 -2.08 -18.39 18.44
C PRO A 18 -0.93 -17.50 18.93
N ALA A 19 -0.97 -17.12 20.21
CA ALA A 19 -0.03 -16.17 20.80
C ALA A 19 1.43 -16.65 20.77
N ASP A 20 1.66 -17.97 20.81
CA ASP A 20 2.97 -18.61 20.68
C ASP A 20 3.55 -18.53 19.25
N LYS A 21 2.74 -18.13 18.27
CA LYS A 21 3.11 -18.00 16.85
C LYS A 21 3.05 -16.59 16.32
N LEU A 22 2.59 -15.62 17.12
CA LEU A 22 2.48 -14.21 16.75
C LEU A 22 3.47 -13.37 17.55
N HIS A 23 4.48 -12.83 16.87
CA HIS A 23 5.45 -11.94 17.46
C HIS A 23 5.23 -10.52 16.96
N ILE A 24 4.94 -9.60 17.88
CA ILE A 24 4.72 -8.18 17.57
C ILE A 24 6.05 -7.44 17.71
N VAL A 25 6.46 -6.74 16.65
CA VAL A 25 7.68 -5.93 16.60
C VAL A 25 7.31 -4.50 16.29
N TRP A 26 7.68 -3.58 17.18
CA TRP A 26 7.56 -2.14 16.97
C TRP A 26 8.91 -1.53 16.64
N VAL A 27 8.97 -0.82 15.54
CA VAL A 27 10.16 -0.10 15.10
C VAL A 27 9.84 1.38 15.03
N THR A 28 10.50 2.18 15.87
CA THR A 28 10.41 3.64 15.80
C THR A 28 11.61 4.23 15.07
N ASP A 29 11.43 5.33 14.37
CA ASP A 29 12.44 5.95 13.51
C ASP A 29 12.50 7.46 13.75
N GLY A 30 13.24 7.88 14.76
CA GLY A 30 13.43 9.28 15.11
C GLY A 30 12.17 9.97 15.62
N SER A 31 11.29 9.24 16.35
CA SER A 31 10.12 9.84 16.99
C SER A 31 10.55 10.82 18.08
N ASN A 32 10.07 12.06 18.00
CA ASN A 32 10.35 13.16 18.91
C ASN A 32 9.15 13.57 19.76
N ASP A 33 8.08 12.80 19.73
CA ASP A 33 6.89 12.88 20.56
C ASP A 33 6.93 11.84 21.69
N GLY A 34 5.83 11.68 22.44
CA GLY A 34 5.71 10.71 23.55
C GLY A 34 5.66 9.23 23.11
N THR A 35 5.72 8.90 21.84
CA THR A 35 5.63 7.52 21.30
C THR A 35 6.58 6.55 22.00
N ASN A 36 7.86 6.90 22.10
CA ASN A 36 8.88 6.02 22.67
C ASN A 36 8.70 5.79 24.18
N GLU A 37 8.27 6.81 24.90
CA GLU A 37 8.01 6.72 26.32
C GLU A 37 6.79 5.84 26.61
N ARG A 38 5.70 6.02 25.87
CA ARG A 38 4.50 5.16 25.97
C ARG A 38 4.80 3.71 25.69
N LEU A 39 5.56 3.41 24.63
CA LEU A 39 5.97 2.05 24.31
C LEU A 39 6.77 1.42 25.47
N LYS A 40 7.72 2.15 26.04
CA LYS A 40 8.56 1.65 27.14
C LYS A 40 7.77 1.44 28.43
N THR A 41 6.89 2.37 28.78
CA THR A 41 6.20 2.35 30.10
C THR A 41 4.98 1.43 30.09
N ARG A 42 4.20 1.42 29.01
CA ARG A 42 2.92 0.73 28.98
C ARG A 42 2.99 -0.64 28.27
N TRP A 43 3.87 -0.78 27.27
CA TRP A 43 3.87 -1.93 26.38
C TRP A 43 5.13 -2.80 26.44
N GLN A 44 6.04 -2.48 27.33
CA GLN A 44 7.24 -3.30 27.55
C GLN A 44 6.85 -4.74 27.95
N GLY A 45 7.46 -5.74 27.29
CA GLY A 45 7.17 -7.16 27.54
C GLY A 45 5.96 -7.71 26.77
N LYS A 46 5.14 -6.86 26.10
CA LYS A 46 4.05 -7.30 25.24
C LYS A 46 4.43 -7.29 23.75
N ALA A 47 5.47 -6.54 23.39
CA ALA A 47 6.03 -6.48 22.06
C ALA A 47 7.55 -6.31 22.11
N THR A 48 8.25 -6.69 21.06
CA THR A 48 9.65 -6.34 20.86
C THR A 48 9.72 -4.92 20.34
N ILE A 49 10.37 -4.01 21.09
CA ILE A 49 10.43 -2.59 20.74
C ILE A 49 11.86 -2.27 20.31
N HIS A 50 12.04 -1.74 19.10
CA HIS A 50 13.30 -1.27 18.58
C HIS A 50 13.25 0.24 18.34
N PHE A 51 14.04 0.96 19.10
CA PHE A 51 14.16 2.41 19.05
C PHE A 51 15.39 2.86 18.26
N GLN A 52 15.19 3.80 17.32
CA GLN A 52 16.27 4.49 16.60
C GLN A 52 16.13 6.00 16.81
N PRO A 53 17.15 6.68 17.38
CA PRO A 53 17.07 8.10 17.68
C PRO A 53 17.15 8.98 16.41
N LEU A 54 17.82 8.53 15.37
CA LEU A 54 17.94 9.25 14.11
C LEU A 54 16.92 8.76 13.09
N ARG A 55 16.18 9.70 12.51
CA ARG A 55 15.21 9.41 11.46
C ARG A 55 15.92 9.03 10.17
N GLN A 56 15.68 7.83 9.69
CA GLN A 56 16.31 7.26 8.48
C GLN A 56 15.28 6.87 7.42
N GLY A 57 13.96 6.96 7.73
CA GLY A 57 12.87 6.67 6.84
C GLY A 57 12.33 5.23 6.96
N LYS A 58 11.15 5.02 6.35
CA LYS A 58 10.37 3.79 6.48
C LYS A 58 11.13 2.56 6.00
N THR A 59 11.81 2.63 4.86
CA THR A 59 12.62 1.51 4.32
C THR A 59 13.72 1.06 5.26
N ALA A 60 14.41 2.01 5.90
CA ALA A 60 15.42 1.72 6.90
C ALA A 60 14.81 1.12 8.17
N ALA A 61 13.65 1.61 8.60
CA ALA A 61 12.90 1.05 9.72
C ALA A 61 12.47 -0.41 9.45
N MET A 62 11.93 -0.69 8.26
CA MET A 62 11.58 -2.05 7.84
C MET A 62 12.79 -2.97 7.85
N THR A 63 13.93 -2.53 7.28
CA THR A 63 15.16 -3.34 7.26
C THR A 63 15.66 -3.65 8.67
N ARG A 64 15.60 -2.68 9.59
CA ARG A 64 15.94 -2.92 11.01
C ARG A 64 14.96 -3.89 11.67
N GLY A 65 13.66 -3.73 11.41
CA GLY A 65 12.63 -4.66 11.92
C GLY A 65 12.90 -6.10 11.49
N MET A 66 13.31 -6.30 10.25
CA MET A 66 13.63 -7.63 9.72
C MET A 66 14.80 -8.32 10.41
N THR A 67 15.70 -7.59 11.05
CA THR A 67 16.78 -8.22 11.86
C THR A 67 16.28 -8.84 13.15
N LEU A 68 15.07 -8.47 13.59
CA LEU A 68 14.43 -8.97 14.82
C LEU A 68 13.41 -10.07 14.56
N VAL A 69 13.19 -10.42 13.28
CA VAL A 69 12.19 -11.40 12.87
C VAL A 69 12.88 -12.74 12.57
N ASP A 70 12.37 -13.81 13.17
CA ASP A 70 12.78 -15.20 12.96
C ASP A 70 11.69 -16.07 12.35
N THR A 71 10.46 -15.58 12.28
CA THR A 71 9.30 -16.27 11.72
C THR A 71 9.36 -16.35 10.18
N PRO A 72 8.78 -17.39 9.55
CA PRO A 72 8.82 -17.56 8.10
C PRO A 72 7.99 -16.52 7.32
N LEU A 73 6.97 -15.93 7.96
CA LEU A 73 6.11 -14.92 7.39
C LEU A 73 6.24 -13.62 8.18
N VAL A 74 6.19 -12.50 7.48
CA VAL A 74 6.25 -11.17 8.08
C VAL A 74 5.08 -10.35 7.58
N VAL A 75 4.32 -9.77 8.50
CA VAL A 75 3.22 -8.87 8.21
C VAL A 75 3.65 -7.45 8.53
N PHE A 76 3.52 -6.57 7.56
CA PHE A 76 3.75 -5.13 7.71
C PHE A 76 2.40 -4.42 7.83
N THR A 77 2.29 -3.51 8.78
CA THR A 77 1.13 -2.65 8.94
C THR A 77 1.55 -1.28 9.47
N ASP A 78 0.90 -0.24 9.00
CA ASP A 78 1.15 1.12 9.48
C ASP A 78 0.62 1.32 10.90
N ALA A 79 1.26 2.19 11.67
CA ALA A 79 0.91 2.45 13.07
C ALA A 79 -0.48 3.07 13.24
N ASN A 80 -0.96 3.81 12.23
CA ASN A 80 -2.24 4.52 12.24
C ASN A 80 -3.39 3.73 11.58
N THR A 81 -3.21 2.44 11.31
CA THR A 81 -4.25 1.58 10.71
C THR A 81 -4.64 0.45 11.64
N MET A 82 -5.94 0.18 11.75
CA MET A 82 -6.48 -0.92 12.56
C MET A 82 -6.78 -2.13 11.68
N VAL A 83 -6.31 -3.28 12.11
CA VAL A 83 -6.42 -4.54 11.36
C VAL A 83 -7.57 -5.38 11.95
N ASN A 84 -8.36 -6.05 11.10
CA ASN A 84 -9.42 -6.94 11.61
C ASN A 84 -8.84 -8.17 12.33
N ARG A 85 -9.61 -8.71 13.25
CA ARG A 85 -9.14 -9.77 14.17
C ARG A 85 -8.65 -11.02 13.44
N GLU A 86 -9.30 -11.41 12.36
CA GLU A 86 -9.03 -12.62 11.59
C GLU A 86 -7.93 -12.43 10.52
N ALA A 87 -7.40 -11.21 10.36
CA ALA A 87 -6.51 -10.86 9.26
C ALA A 87 -5.28 -11.77 9.16
N ILE A 88 -4.66 -12.12 10.28
CA ILE A 88 -3.47 -12.98 10.28
C ILE A 88 -3.80 -14.39 9.81
N GLN A 89 -4.94 -14.96 10.22
CA GLN A 89 -5.39 -16.27 9.77
C GLN A 89 -5.59 -16.29 8.25
N GLU A 90 -6.30 -15.28 7.71
CA GLU A 90 -6.58 -15.14 6.29
C GLU A 90 -5.29 -14.97 5.46
N ILE A 91 -4.35 -14.19 5.95
CA ILE A 91 -3.02 -14.02 5.34
C ILE A 91 -2.26 -15.34 5.32
N VAL A 92 -2.20 -16.05 6.44
CA VAL A 92 -1.50 -17.34 6.53
C VAL A 92 -2.15 -18.39 5.63
N LEU A 93 -3.47 -18.39 5.52
CA LEU A 93 -4.22 -19.26 4.61
C LEU A 93 -3.81 -19.00 3.13
N ALA A 94 -3.67 -17.75 2.73
CA ALA A 94 -3.22 -17.42 1.38
C ALA A 94 -1.79 -17.91 1.09
N PHE A 95 -0.91 -17.97 2.08
CA PHE A 95 0.46 -18.50 1.93
C PHE A 95 0.54 -20.05 1.87
N GLN A 96 -0.57 -20.76 2.01
CA GLN A 96 -0.58 -22.21 1.77
C GLN A 96 -0.27 -22.55 0.30
N ASP A 97 -0.58 -21.64 -0.64
CA ASP A 97 -0.06 -21.76 -2.00
C ASP A 97 1.44 -21.39 -2.02
N PRO A 98 2.34 -22.32 -2.39
CA PRO A 98 3.78 -22.06 -2.44
C PRO A 98 4.16 -21.01 -3.49
N LYS A 99 3.31 -20.72 -4.47
CA LYS A 99 3.52 -19.68 -5.47
C LYS A 99 3.31 -18.26 -4.91
N VAL A 100 2.58 -18.14 -3.81
CA VAL A 100 2.34 -16.85 -3.17
C VAL A 100 3.57 -16.44 -2.38
N GLY A 101 4.22 -15.38 -2.81
CA GLY A 101 5.38 -14.77 -2.14
C GLY A 101 5.02 -13.51 -1.36
N CYS A 102 3.89 -12.88 -1.70
CA CYS A 102 3.36 -11.70 -1.02
C CYS A 102 1.83 -11.80 -0.94
N VAL A 103 1.27 -11.29 0.15
CA VAL A 103 -0.19 -11.13 0.33
C VAL A 103 -0.47 -9.65 0.55
N ALA A 104 -1.33 -9.07 -0.27
CA ALA A 104 -1.85 -7.73 -0.10
C ALA A 104 -3.21 -7.78 0.59
N GLY A 105 -3.35 -7.14 1.74
CA GLY A 105 -4.62 -6.92 2.40
C GLY A 105 -5.45 -5.82 1.73
N GLU A 106 -6.72 -5.75 2.10
CA GLU A 106 -7.62 -4.71 1.63
C GLU A 106 -7.51 -3.46 2.50
N LYS A 107 -7.43 -2.30 1.86
CA LYS A 107 -7.59 -1.02 2.53
C LYS A 107 -9.06 -0.66 2.63
N ARG A 108 -9.53 -0.32 3.82
CA ARG A 108 -10.85 0.26 4.07
C ARG A 108 -10.70 1.62 4.74
N ILE A 109 -11.56 2.55 4.37
CA ILE A 109 -11.60 3.88 4.98
C ILE A 109 -12.74 3.90 5.98
N ALA A 110 -12.47 4.37 7.21
CA ALA A 110 -13.51 4.61 8.20
C ALA A 110 -14.46 5.69 7.67
N VAL A 111 -15.73 5.35 7.49
CA VAL A 111 -16.77 6.31 7.04
C VAL A 111 -17.02 7.28 8.17
N GLN A 112 -16.49 8.50 8.08
CA GLN A 112 -16.92 9.59 8.94
C GLN A 112 -18.23 10.17 8.41
N THR A 113 -19.28 10.14 9.22
CA THR A 113 -20.65 10.55 8.90
C THR A 113 -20.82 12.05 8.58
N LYS A 114 -19.76 12.84 8.50
CA LYS A 114 -19.81 14.31 8.40
C LYS A 114 -19.65 14.91 7.01
N ASP A 115 -19.19 14.16 6.01
CA ASP A 115 -18.90 14.72 4.67
C ASP A 115 -19.67 14.00 3.56
N GLY A 116 -20.90 14.42 3.30
CA GLY A 116 -21.85 13.70 2.44
C GLY A 116 -21.49 13.56 0.96
N ALA A 117 -20.75 14.46 0.33
CA ALA A 117 -20.47 14.42 -1.12
C ALA A 117 -19.04 13.93 -1.45
N ALA A 118 -18.04 14.36 -0.70
CA ALA A 118 -16.64 13.94 -0.89
C ALA A 118 -16.43 12.48 -0.48
N ALA A 119 -17.03 12.05 0.63
CA ALA A 119 -17.00 10.67 1.09
C ALA A 119 -17.65 9.68 0.11
N GLY A 120 -18.68 10.11 -0.63
CA GLY A 120 -19.33 9.28 -1.66
C GLY A 120 -18.41 8.97 -2.84
N GLY A 121 -17.67 9.97 -3.34
CA GLY A 121 -16.73 9.82 -4.45
C GLY A 121 -15.52 8.95 -4.08
N GLU A 122 -14.98 9.13 -2.90
CA GLU A 122 -13.85 8.36 -2.39
C GLU A 122 -14.23 6.87 -2.17
N GLY A 123 -15.41 6.59 -1.63
CA GLY A 123 -15.91 5.24 -1.47
C GLY A 123 -16.10 4.48 -2.79
N ILE A 124 -16.59 5.16 -3.85
CA ILE A 124 -16.72 4.58 -5.19
C ILE A 124 -15.35 4.25 -5.78
N TYR A 125 -14.39 5.16 -5.64
CA TYR A 125 -13.01 4.97 -6.12
C TYR A 125 -12.34 3.76 -5.45
N TRP A 126 -12.43 3.64 -4.14
CA TRP A 126 -11.85 2.51 -3.41
C TRP A 126 -12.49 1.18 -3.75
N LYS A 127 -13.83 1.16 -3.95
CA LYS A 127 -14.54 -0.03 -4.41
C LYS A 127 -14.08 -0.46 -5.82
N TYR A 128 -13.86 0.50 -6.71
CA TYR A 128 -13.31 0.24 -8.04
C TYR A 128 -11.88 -0.33 -7.96
N GLU A 129 -10.99 0.30 -7.17
CA GLU A 129 -9.60 -0.14 -7.00
C GLU A 129 -9.51 -1.54 -6.37
N SER A 130 -10.34 -1.82 -5.35
CA SER A 130 -10.45 -3.14 -4.73
C SER A 130 -10.91 -4.20 -5.72
N THR A 131 -11.95 -3.90 -6.51
CA THR A 131 -12.44 -4.80 -7.56
C THR A 131 -11.35 -5.09 -8.60
N LEU A 132 -10.62 -4.06 -9.03
CA LEU A 132 -9.54 -4.19 -9.99
C LEU A 132 -8.40 -5.08 -9.45
N LYS A 133 -7.98 -4.87 -8.21
CA LYS A 133 -6.98 -5.71 -7.55
C LYS A 133 -7.42 -7.18 -7.44
N ALA A 134 -8.71 -7.40 -7.13
CA ALA A 134 -9.27 -8.75 -7.07
C ALA A 134 -9.28 -9.44 -8.44
N LEU A 135 -9.62 -8.71 -9.50
CA LEU A 135 -9.57 -9.22 -10.88
C LEU A 135 -8.13 -9.51 -11.33
N ASP A 136 -7.18 -8.65 -10.99
CA ASP A 136 -5.77 -8.86 -11.26
C ASP A 136 -5.24 -10.13 -10.58
N ALA A 137 -5.53 -10.29 -9.28
CA ALA A 137 -5.11 -11.47 -8.53
C ALA A 137 -5.72 -12.76 -9.11
N ARG A 138 -6.97 -12.70 -9.59
CA ARG A 138 -7.63 -13.85 -10.27
C ARG A 138 -7.05 -14.15 -11.64
N LEU A 139 -6.61 -13.13 -12.38
CA LEU A 139 -6.01 -13.31 -13.70
C LEU A 139 -4.61 -13.93 -13.60
N TYR A 140 -3.78 -13.41 -12.72
CA TYR A 140 -2.43 -13.93 -12.47
C TYR A 140 -1.89 -13.47 -11.10
N SER A 141 -1.76 -12.17 -10.84
CA SER A 141 -1.18 -11.60 -9.63
C SER A 141 -1.75 -10.20 -9.40
N ALA A 142 -2.00 -9.82 -8.17
CA ALA A 142 -2.23 -8.41 -7.87
C ALA A 142 -1.00 -7.58 -8.27
N VAL A 143 -1.23 -6.31 -8.67
CA VAL A 143 -0.16 -5.40 -9.12
C VAL A 143 0.22 -4.45 -7.99
N GLY A 144 1.05 -4.96 -7.09
CA GLY A 144 1.56 -4.25 -5.93
C GLY A 144 0.69 -4.40 -4.68
N ALA A 145 1.34 -4.41 -3.54
CA ALA A 145 0.72 -4.33 -2.22
C ALA A 145 0.46 -2.87 -1.81
N ALA A 146 -0.23 -2.67 -0.70
CA ALA A 146 -0.46 -1.37 -0.08
C ALA A 146 0.09 -1.40 1.36
N GLY A 147 0.72 -0.30 1.78
CA GLY A 147 1.48 -0.22 3.02
C GLY A 147 0.67 -0.40 4.29
N GLU A 148 -0.64 -0.21 4.22
CA GLU A 148 -1.56 -0.33 5.35
C GLU A 148 -1.62 -1.76 5.91
N LEU A 149 -1.54 -2.77 5.01
CA LEU A 149 -1.49 -4.18 5.39
C LEU A 149 -0.95 -5.03 4.24
N PHE A 150 0.22 -5.61 4.40
CA PHE A 150 0.72 -6.62 3.49
C PHE A 150 1.67 -7.59 4.20
N ALA A 151 1.86 -8.75 3.62
CA ALA A 151 2.74 -9.77 4.18
C ALA A 151 3.64 -10.36 3.11
N VAL A 152 4.81 -10.82 3.53
CA VAL A 152 5.80 -11.44 2.64
C VAL A 152 6.39 -12.70 3.29
N ARG A 153 6.88 -13.64 2.47
CA ARG A 153 7.81 -14.65 2.99
C ARG A 153 9.10 -13.97 3.40
N ARG A 154 9.57 -14.21 4.63
CA ARG A 154 10.78 -13.59 5.18
C ARG A 154 11.99 -13.76 4.26
N GLU A 155 12.16 -14.92 3.67
CA GLU A 155 13.26 -15.26 2.75
C GLU A 155 13.26 -14.45 1.45
N LEU A 156 12.11 -13.85 1.08
CA LEU A 156 11.95 -13.04 -0.12
C LEU A 156 12.14 -11.55 0.14
N PHE A 157 12.25 -11.15 1.40
CA PHE A 157 12.50 -9.76 1.74
C PHE A 157 13.90 -9.33 1.28
N GLU A 158 13.96 -8.20 0.61
CA GLU A 158 15.21 -7.52 0.24
C GLU A 158 15.17 -6.09 0.73
N ALA A 159 16.29 -5.65 1.31
CA ALA A 159 16.46 -4.24 1.67
C ALA A 159 16.33 -3.36 0.41
N MET A 160 15.57 -2.30 0.55
CA MET A 160 15.34 -1.36 -0.54
C MET A 160 16.29 -0.17 -0.44
N GLU A 161 16.39 0.55 -1.55
CA GLU A 161 17.16 1.81 -1.60
C GLU A 161 16.56 2.83 -0.61
N PRO A 162 17.40 3.61 0.10
CA PRO A 162 16.91 4.52 1.16
C PRO A 162 15.94 5.60 0.67
N ASP A 163 16.02 5.97 -0.61
CA ASP A 163 15.17 6.98 -1.26
C ASP A 163 13.89 6.39 -1.87
N THR A 164 13.54 5.13 -1.54
CA THR A 164 12.32 4.49 -2.02
C THR A 164 11.07 5.17 -1.45
N LEU A 165 10.19 5.66 -2.34
CA LEU A 165 8.98 6.38 -1.97
C LEU A 165 7.76 5.47 -1.76
N LEU A 166 7.68 4.36 -2.52
CA LEU A 166 6.61 3.36 -2.44
C LEU A 166 7.23 2.00 -2.12
N ASP A 167 7.54 1.81 -0.86
CA ASP A 167 8.25 0.65 -0.33
C ASP A 167 7.47 -0.66 -0.52
N ASP A 168 6.20 -0.66 -0.16
CA ASP A 168 5.25 -1.74 -0.30
C ASP A 168 5.11 -2.21 -1.75
N PHE A 169 4.96 -1.25 -2.65
CA PHE A 169 4.80 -1.50 -4.08
C PHE A 169 6.07 -2.10 -4.71
N ILE A 170 7.23 -1.50 -4.42
CA ILE A 170 8.52 -1.97 -4.96
C ILE A 170 8.87 -3.35 -4.42
N LEU A 171 8.75 -3.56 -3.09
CA LEU A 171 9.06 -4.84 -2.47
C LEU A 171 8.19 -5.96 -3.03
N SER A 172 6.87 -5.76 -3.07
CA SER A 172 5.94 -6.77 -3.54
C SER A 172 6.17 -7.15 -5.02
N LEU A 173 6.45 -6.16 -5.88
CA LEU A 173 6.75 -6.44 -7.29
C LEU A 173 8.15 -7.02 -7.52
N ARG A 174 9.15 -6.72 -6.70
CA ARG A 174 10.43 -7.44 -6.73
C ARG A 174 10.26 -8.93 -6.41
N ILE A 175 9.34 -9.27 -5.51
CA ILE A 175 8.98 -10.65 -5.22
C ILE A 175 8.38 -11.33 -6.45
N THR A 176 7.51 -10.64 -7.20
CA THR A 176 6.96 -11.21 -8.45
C THR A 176 8.02 -11.38 -9.54
N MET A 177 9.04 -10.53 -9.57
CA MET A 177 10.17 -10.69 -10.50
C MET A 177 10.98 -11.99 -10.25
N LYS A 178 10.89 -12.57 -9.06
CA LYS A 178 11.47 -13.87 -8.70
C LYS A 178 10.59 -15.07 -9.06
N GLY A 179 9.42 -14.83 -9.68
CA GLY A 179 8.49 -15.88 -10.13
C GLY A 179 7.37 -16.21 -9.15
N TYR A 180 7.25 -15.46 -8.06
CA TYR A 180 6.11 -15.58 -7.13
C TYR A 180 4.94 -14.69 -7.55
N THR A 181 3.79 -14.88 -6.93
CA THR A 181 2.59 -14.05 -7.12
C THR A 181 2.26 -13.25 -5.87
N ILE A 182 1.51 -12.17 -6.05
CA ILE A 182 0.87 -11.41 -4.98
C ILE A 182 -0.59 -11.84 -4.92
N ALA A 183 -0.98 -12.50 -3.83
CA ALA A 183 -2.39 -12.79 -3.55
C ALA A 183 -3.07 -11.52 -3.00
N TYR A 184 -4.32 -11.30 -3.38
CA TYR A 184 -5.14 -10.23 -2.80
C TYR A 184 -6.18 -10.83 -1.87
N CYS A 185 -6.06 -10.49 -0.58
CA CYS A 185 -6.91 -11.04 0.47
C CYS A 185 -7.90 -9.97 0.96
N THR A 186 -9.15 -10.04 0.50
CA THR A 186 -10.21 -9.09 0.87
C THR A 186 -10.75 -9.29 2.29
N ASN A 187 -10.53 -10.49 2.88
CA ASN A 187 -10.92 -10.81 4.23
C ASN A 187 -9.90 -10.32 5.28
N ALA A 188 -8.65 -10.10 4.86
CA ALA A 188 -7.65 -9.41 5.68
C ALA A 188 -7.66 -7.94 5.29
N TYR A 189 -8.11 -7.07 6.18
CA TYR A 189 -8.22 -5.65 5.87
C TYR A 189 -7.70 -4.75 6.98
N ALA A 190 -7.20 -3.59 6.58
CA ALA A 190 -6.82 -2.49 7.45
C ALA A 190 -7.77 -1.31 7.28
N ILE A 191 -8.20 -0.72 8.39
CA ILE A 191 -9.03 0.46 8.44
C ILE A 191 -8.14 1.65 8.76
N GLU A 192 -8.11 2.63 7.86
CA GLU A 192 -7.41 3.90 8.06
C GLU A 192 -8.43 4.99 8.38
N SER A 193 -8.12 5.82 9.38
CA SER A 193 -8.86 7.06 9.62
C SER A 193 -8.59 8.04 8.47
N GLY A 194 -9.63 8.60 7.87
CA GLY A 194 -9.46 9.55 6.76
C GLY A 194 -8.57 10.74 7.16
N SER A 195 -7.77 11.24 6.21
CA SER A 195 -6.94 12.44 6.41
C SER A 195 -7.82 13.63 6.81
N ALA A 196 -7.52 14.23 7.95
CA ALA A 196 -8.26 15.39 8.45
C ALA A 196 -7.86 16.71 7.74
N ASP A 197 -6.70 16.75 7.04
CA ASP A 197 -6.14 17.95 6.41
C ASP A 197 -5.89 17.76 4.91
N MET A 198 -6.46 18.68 4.12
CA MET A 198 -6.27 18.76 2.66
C MET A 198 -4.80 18.91 2.24
N ARG A 199 -3.97 19.60 3.03
CA ARG A 199 -2.55 19.78 2.74
C ARG A 199 -1.75 18.49 2.90
N GLU A 200 -2.11 17.68 3.87
CA GLU A 200 -1.50 16.35 4.08
C GLU A 200 -1.86 15.42 2.92
N GLU A 201 -3.10 15.46 2.47
CA GLU A 201 -3.55 14.67 1.32
C GLU A 201 -2.86 15.11 0.02
N GLU A 202 -2.65 16.41 -0.19
CA GLU A 202 -1.88 16.92 -1.34
C GLU A 202 -0.43 16.39 -1.32
N LYS A 203 0.27 16.51 -0.19
CA LYS A 203 1.62 15.97 -0.03
C LYS A 203 1.67 14.47 -0.31
N ARG A 204 0.69 13.73 0.17
CA ARG A 204 0.55 12.30 -0.07
C ARG A 204 0.39 12.00 -1.57
N LYS A 205 -0.48 12.73 -2.29
CA LYS A 205 -0.68 12.57 -3.73
C LYS A 205 0.57 12.88 -4.53
N VAL A 206 1.29 13.95 -4.18
CA VAL A 206 2.59 14.29 -4.81
C VAL A 206 3.61 13.18 -4.57
N ARG A 207 3.71 12.65 -3.35
CA ARG A 207 4.61 11.53 -3.03
C ARG A 207 4.25 10.28 -3.83
N ILE A 208 2.96 9.95 -3.96
CA ILE A 208 2.50 8.79 -4.73
C ILE A 208 2.83 8.97 -6.22
N ALA A 209 2.64 10.15 -6.79
CA ALA A 209 2.96 10.43 -8.19
C ALA A 209 4.47 10.32 -8.46
N ALA A 210 5.30 10.94 -7.63
CA ALA A 210 6.76 10.85 -7.73
C ALA A 210 7.25 9.41 -7.53
N GLY A 211 6.71 8.71 -6.52
CA GLY A 211 7.02 7.32 -6.24
C GLY A 211 6.59 6.38 -7.36
N GLY A 212 5.47 6.67 -8.02
CA GLY A 212 5.01 5.93 -9.20
C GLY A 212 6.01 6.00 -10.35
N LEU A 213 6.50 7.19 -10.68
CA LEU A 213 7.52 7.38 -11.72
C LEU A 213 8.86 6.72 -11.33
N GLN A 214 9.27 6.86 -10.06
CA GLN A 214 10.45 6.17 -9.53
C GLN A 214 10.31 4.65 -9.66
N SER A 215 9.13 4.12 -9.33
CA SER A 215 8.84 2.69 -9.42
C SER A 215 8.88 2.17 -10.84
N ILE A 216 8.36 2.93 -11.82
CA ILE A 216 8.45 2.57 -13.25
C ILE A 216 9.91 2.39 -13.67
N TRP A 217 10.77 3.32 -13.26
CA TRP A 217 12.19 3.24 -13.57
C TRP A 217 12.89 2.05 -12.92
N ARG A 218 12.65 1.82 -11.64
CA ARG A 218 13.26 0.71 -10.87
C ARG A 218 12.76 -0.66 -11.28
N LEU A 219 11.50 -0.75 -11.64
CA LEU A 219 10.82 -1.99 -12.04
C LEU A 219 10.72 -2.13 -13.58
N ARG A 220 11.53 -1.35 -14.34
CA ARG A 220 11.54 -1.40 -15.81
C ARG A 220 11.69 -2.81 -16.41
N PRO A 221 12.35 -3.80 -15.78
CA PRO A 221 12.39 -5.14 -16.33
C PRO A 221 11.00 -5.77 -16.48
N LEU A 222 10.02 -5.41 -15.62
CA LEU A 222 8.64 -5.89 -15.72
C LEU A 222 7.91 -5.43 -17.00
N LEU A 223 8.43 -4.42 -17.71
CA LEU A 223 7.89 -3.98 -19.00
C LEU A 223 8.15 -4.98 -20.14
N ASN A 224 8.97 -6.01 -19.92
CA ASN A 224 9.27 -7.01 -20.92
C ASN A 224 8.20 -8.13 -20.95
N PRO A 225 7.26 -8.12 -21.93
CA PRO A 225 6.19 -9.10 -22.00
C PRO A 225 6.69 -10.51 -22.34
N PHE A 226 7.85 -10.62 -23.01
CA PHE A 226 8.43 -11.93 -23.33
C PHE A 226 8.99 -12.65 -22.10
N ARG A 227 9.35 -11.90 -21.06
CA ARG A 227 9.87 -12.46 -19.81
C ARG A 227 8.78 -12.65 -18.74
N TYR A 228 7.85 -11.69 -18.65
CA TYR A 228 6.88 -11.64 -17.55
C TYR A 228 5.43 -11.85 -18.01
N GLY A 229 5.16 -11.99 -19.32
CA GLY A 229 3.86 -12.38 -19.84
C GLY A 229 2.71 -11.52 -19.30
N THR A 230 1.72 -12.19 -18.70
CA THR A 230 0.52 -11.56 -18.12
C THR A 230 0.85 -10.50 -17.09
N LEU A 231 1.87 -10.71 -16.25
CA LEU A 231 2.28 -9.72 -15.25
C LEU A 231 2.75 -8.42 -15.89
N SER A 232 3.51 -8.50 -17.00
CA SER A 232 3.93 -7.30 -17.75
C SER A 232 2.73 -6.52 -18.28
N PHE A 233 1.72 -7.22 -18.81
CA PHE A 233 0.47 -6.60 -19.27
C PHE A 233 -0.27 -5.90 -18.11
N GLN A 234 -0.49 -6.59 -16.99
CA GLN A 234 -1.15 -6.04 -15.81
C GLN A 234 -0.40 -4.82 -15.27
N TYR A 235 0.93 -4.93 -15.10
CA TYR A 235 1.76 -3.84 -14.62
C TYR A 235 1.70 -2.61 -15.54
N THR A 236 1.81 -2.82 -16.84
CA THR A 236 1.80 -1.74 -17.83
C THR A 236 0.43 -1.05 -17.87
N SER A 237 -0.66 -1.81 -18.00
CA SER A 237 -2.02 -1.26 -18.12
C SER A 237 -2.50 -0.55 -16.85
N HIS A 238 -2.26 -1.12 -15.67
CA HIS A 238 -2.84 -0.63 -14.42
C HIS A 238 -1.97 0.39 -13.68
N ARG A 239 -0.65 0.37 -13.90
CA ARG A 239 0.27 1.25 -13.17
C ARG A 239 1.08 2.16 -14.08
N VAL A 240 1.77 1.61 -15.08
CA VAL A 240 2.67 2.41 -15.92
C VAL A 240 1.90 3.47 -16.72
N LEU A 241 0.86 3.07 -17.47
CA LEU A 241 0.04 4.00 -18.25
C LEU A 241 -0.63 5.05 -17.35
N ARG A 242 -1.13 4.63 -16.20
CA ARG A 242 -1.80 5.51 -15.23
C ARG A 242 -0.89 6.59 -14.66
N TRP A 243 0.37 6.26 -14.35
CA TRP A 243 1.32 7.21 -13.76
C TRP A 243 2.13 8.00 -14.78
N SER A 244 2.23 7.53 -16.04
CA SER A 244 3.02 8.20 -17.08
C SER A 244 2.14 8.88 -18.13
N ILE A 245 1.38 8.13 -18.92
CA ILE A 245 0.69 8.64 -20.12
C ILE A 245 -0.63 9.31 -19.78
N THR A 246 -1.44 8.73 -18.90
CA THR A 246 -2.80 9.21 -18.59
C THR A 246 -2.86 10.67 -18.14
N PRO A 247 -1.98 11.18 -17.24
CA PRO A 247 -2.00 12.58 -16.85
C PRO A 247 -1.76 13.54 -18.04
N PHE A 248 -0.83 13.19 -18.94
CA PHE A 248 -0.55 14.02 -20.11
C PHE A 248 -1.70 14.00 -21.12
N LEU A 249 -2.32 12.83 -21.32
CA LEU A 249 -3.51 12.73 -22.18
C LEU A 249 -4.68 13.56 -21.62
N LEU A 250 -4.87 13.57 -20.32
CA LEU A 250 -5.90 14.39 -19.68
C LEU A 250 -5.64 15.88 -19.93
N PHE A 251 -4.39 16.35 -19.79
CA PHE A 251 -4.04 17.72 -20.15
C PHE A 251 -4.22 18.00 -21.64
N ALA A 252 -3.88 17.05 -22.53
CA ALA A 252 -4.03 17.22 -23.96
C ALA A 252 -5.50 17.28 -24.44
N LEU A 253 -6.42 16.66 -23.69
CA LEU A 253 -7.86 16.74 -24.01
C LEU A 253 -8.37 18.17 -24.00
N PHE A 254 -7.89 19.03 -23.11
CA PHE A 254 -8.35 20.40 -22.99
C PHE A 254 -8.08 21.24 -24.26
N PRO A 255 -6.82 21.41 -24.72
CA PRO A 255 -6.54 22.15 -25.95
C PRO A 255 -7.13 21.46 -27.21
N LEU A 256 -7.23 20.12 -27.20
CA LEU A 256 -7.84 19.39 -28.31
C LEU A 256 -9.33 19.73 -28.44
N ASN A 257 -10.09 19.77 -27.34
CA ASN A 257 -11.49 20.15 -27.33
C ASN A 257 -11.69 21.60 -27.80
N ILE A 258 -10.83 22.54 -27.38
CA ILE A 258 -10.86 23.93 -27.86
C ILE A 258 -10.60 23.97 -29.37
N ALA A 259 -9.62 23.25 -29.89
CA ALA A 259 -9.31 23.20 -31.32
C ALA A 259 -10.48 22.64 -32.14
N ILE A 260 -11.16 21.61 -31.68
CA ILE A 260 -12.34 21.04 -32.33
C ILE A 260 -13.50 22.03 -32.37
N LEU A 261 -13.74 22.76 -31.28
CA LEU A 261 -14.74 23.82 -31.24
C LEU A 261 -14.45 24.94 -32.26
N LEU A 262 -13.18 25.37 -32.36
CA LEU A 262 -12.74 26.39 -33.29
C LEU A 262 -12.83 25.95 -34.75
N LEU A 263 -12.70 24.66 -35.01
CA LEU A 263 -12.80 24.04 -36.36
C LEU A 263 -14.24 23.71 -36.78
N GLY A 264 -15.25 24.15 -36.02
CA GLY A 264 -16.67 23.97 -36.37
C GLY A 264 -17.31 22.68 -35.84
N GLY A 265 -16.73 22.07 -34.82
CA GLY A 265 -17.36 20.97 -34.09
C GLY A 265 -18.66 21.37 -33.42
N SER A 266 -19.57 20.43 -33.21
CA SER A 266 -20.88 20.70 -32.55
C SER A 266 -20.68 21.20 -31.12
N ALA A 267 -20.98 22.48 -30.89
CA ALA A 267 -20.83 23.16 -29.58
C ALA A 267 -21.60 22.45 -28.44
N ILE A 268 -22.71 21.80 -28.77
CA ILE A 268 -23.53 21.07 -27.78
C ILE A 268 -22.82 19.81 -27.28
N PHE A 269 -22.21 19.06 -28.18
CA PHE A 269 -21.53 17.79 -27.85
C PHE A 269 -20.26 18.01 -27.02
N TYR A 270 -19.49 19.05 -27.34
CA TYR A 270 -18.23 19.37 -26.68
C TYR A 270 -18.39 20.24 -25.42
N GLY A 271 -19.46 21.00 -25.29
CA GLY A 271 -19.80 21.76 -24.08
C GLY A 271 -20.19 20.86 -22.89
N VAL A 272 -20.57 19.60 -23.15
CA VAL A 272 -20.83 18.60 -22.10
C VAL A 272 -19.55 17.90 -21.65
N LEU A 273 -18.46 17.97 -22.46
CA LEU A 273 -17.17 17.34 -22.16
C LEU A 273 -16.15 18.27 -21.49
N LEU A 274 -16.42 19.56 -21.43
CA LEU A 274 -15.69 20.60 -20.71
C LEU A 274 -16.34 20.89 -19.35
#